data_7c42caad1d4bff44200e6981e0b49b49
#
_entry.id   7c42caad1d4bff44200e6981e0b49b49
#
_cell.length_a   1.000
_cell.length_b   1.000
_cell.length_c   1.000
_cell.angle_alpha   90.00
_cell.angle_beta   90.00
_cell.angle_gamma   90.00
#
_symmetry.space_group_name_H-M   'P 1'
#
loop_
_entity.id
_entity.type
_entity.pdbx_description
1 polymer ?
#
loop_
_entity_poly.entity_id
_entity_poly.type
_entity_poly.pdbx_seq_one_letter_code
_entity_poly.pdbx_strand_id
1 'polypeptide(L)'
;MTRAEYTARSGSNVTIMGDELTHVDGAGHARMVDVSGKDVTARAACATGRVRLSARAVAALRAGDVPKGDALAVARIAGIAGAKRTPDLIPLCHPIGLHGVTVDLSVTDEGVDITAVARTADRTGVEMEALTSVSVAALALIDMVKAIDPAAVISDVRVEWKEGGKTGPWRR
;
A
#
# COMPACT_ATOMS: atom_id res chain seq x y z
N MET A 1 -37.54 -14.44 -5.04
CA MET A 1 -36.82 -13.53 -5.96
C MET A 1 -35.36 -13.99 -5.98
N THR A 2 -34.86 -14.27 -7.14
CA THR A 2 -33.75 -15.14 -7.50
C THR A 2 -32.39 -14.56 -7.13
N ARG A 3 -31.59 -15.39 -6.44
CA ARG A 3 -30.15 -15.22 -6.15
C ARG A 3 -29.40 -15.12 -7.48
N ALA A 4 -28.65 -14.06 -7.70
CA ALA A 4 -27.70 -13.98 -8.81
C ALA A 4 -26.42 -14.73 -8.41
N GLU A 5 -26.19 -15.88 -9.05
CA GLU A 5 -24.95 -16.64 -8.94
C GLU A 5 -23.86 -15.94 -9.75
N TYR A 6 -22.87 -15.40 -9.05
CA TYR A 6 -21.61 -14.95 -9.67
C TYR A 6 -20.65 -16.15 -9.74
N THR A 7 -20.57 -16.77 -10.91
CA THR A 7 -19.65 -17.89 -11.14
C THR A 7 -18.29 -17.37 -11.56
N ALA A 8 -17.33 -17.35 -10.63
CA ALA A 8 -15.92 -17.16 -10.96
C ALA A 8 -15.35 -18.44 -11.58
N ARG A 9 -14.83 -18.35 -12.79
CA ARG A 9 -14.11 -19.43 -13.47
C ARG A 9 -12.66 -19.48 -12.97
N SER A 10 -12.40 -20.28 -11.96
CA SER A 10 -11.13 -21.03 -11.71
C SER A 10 -11.25 -21.72 -10.35
N GLY A 11 -11.01 -23.02 -10.31
CA GLY A 11 -11.27 -23.90 -9.18
C GLY A 11 -10.27 -23.73 -8.02
N SER A 12 -10.51 -22.76 -7.18
CA SER A 12 -10.05 -22.73 -5.81
C SER A 12 -11.17 -22.22 -4.93
N ASN A 13 -11.70 -23.08 -4.04
CA ASN A 13 -12.66 -22.69 -3.03
C ASN A 13 -11.99 -21.72 -2.05
N VAL A 14 -12.14 -20.43 -2.28
CA VAL A 14 -11.83 -19.41 -1.27
C VAL A 14 -13.00 -19.38 -0.30
N THR A 15 -12.86 -20.05 0.83
CA THR A 15 -13.79 -19.90 1.96
C THR A 15 -13.60 -18.51 2.53
N ILE A 16 -14.50 -17.58 2.17
CA ILE A 16 -14.56 -16.27 2.81
C ILE A 16 -15.18 -16.52 4.19
N MET A 17 -14.36 -16.45 5.24
CA MET A 17 -14.86 -16.48 6.61
C MET A 17 -15.61 -15.19 6.90
N GLY A 18 -16.94 -15.27 6.95
CA GLY A 18 -17.86 -14.19 7.31
C GLY A 18 -18.79 -13.81 6.15
N ASP A 19 -20.03 -14.26 6.21
CA ASP A 19 -21.08 -14.07 5.19
C ASP A 19 -21.65 -12.63 5.13
N GLU A 20 -21.06 -11.64 5.81
CA GLU A 20 -21.51 -10.25 5.76
C GLU A 20 -20.53 -9.37 5.00
N LEU A 21 -21.01 -8.79 3.89
CA LEU A 21 -20.34 -7.70 3.17
C LEU A 21 -20.39 -6.44 4.05
N THR A 22 -19.37 -6.23 4.88
CA THR A 22 -19.34 -5.16 5.90
C THR A 22 -19.40 -3.75 5.30
N HIS A 23 -19.02 -3.57 4.03
CA HIS A 23 -19.01 -2.30 3.31
C HIS A 23 -20.26 -2.09 2.41
N VAL A 24 -21.30 -2.92 2.55
CA VAL A 24 -22.55 -2.81 1.80
C VAL A 24 -23.70 -2.80 2.79
N ASP A 25 -24.67 -1.88 2.61
CA ASP A 25 -25.90 -1.86 3.40
C ASP A 25 -26.94 -2.88 2.91
N GLY A 26 -28.04 -3.01 3.64
CA GLY A 26 -29.13 -3.91 3.27
C GLY A 26 -29.83 -3.60 1.93
N ALA A 27 -29.59 -2.43 1.35
CA ALA A 27 -30.08 -2.01 0.04
C ALA A 27 -29.04 -2.18 -1.09
N GLY A 28 -27.82 -2.66 -0.76
CA GLY A 28 -26.74 -2.90 -1.72
C GLY A 28 -25.86 -1.67 -1.98
N HIS A 29 -25.96 -0.60 -1.19
CA HIS A 29 -25.14 0.59 -1.35
C HIS A 29 -23.83 0.47 -0.57
N ALA A 30 -22.75 1.00 -1.16
CA ALA A 30 -21.46 1.07 -0.48
C ALA A 30 -21.52 2.02 0.74
N ARG A 31 -20.92 1.59 1.86
CA ARG A 31 -20.81 2.40 3.05
C ARG A 31 -19.45 2.23 3.73
N MET A 32 -18.97 3.24 4.41
CA MET A 32 -17.84 3.13 5.33
C MET A 32 -18.32 2.42 6.60
N VAL A 33 -17.57 1.39 7.06
CA VAL A 33 -17.93 0.62 8.26
C VAL A 33 -17.85 1.50 9.50
N ASP A 34 -18.88 1.45 10.36
CA ASP A 34 -18.79 2.08 11.68
C ASP A 34 -17.86 1.27 12.60
N VAL A 35 -16.79 1.93 13.05
CA VAL A 35 -15.81 1.36 13.96
C VAL A 35 -15.85 2.00 15.35
N SER A 36 -16.83 2.88 15.65
CA SER A 36 -16.91 3.64 16.90
C SER A 36 -16.99 2.73 18.15
N GLY A 37 -17.62 1.56 18.02
CA GLY A 37 -17.75 0.55 19.08
C GLY A 37 -16.55 -0.38 19.26
N LYS A 38 -15.47 -0.24 18.46
CA LYS A 38 -14.27 -1.08 18.61
C LYS A 38 -13.27 -0.44 19.56
N ASP A 39 -12.49 -1.28 20.24
CA ASP A 39 -11.39 -0.81 21.07
C ASP A 39 -10.26 -0.22 20.23
N VAL A 40 -9.61 0.81 20.77
CA VAL A 40 -8.36 1.32 20.25
C VAL A 40 -7.24 0.34 20.58
N THR A 41 -6.55 -0.17 19.57
CA THR A 41 -5.44 -1.12 19.73
C THR A 41 -4.24 -0.70 18.89
N ALA A 42 -3.02 -1.04 19.34
CA ALA A 42 -1.83 -0.87 18.54
C ALA A 42 -1.89 -1.77 17.31
N ARG A 43 -1.60 -1.20 16.15
CA ARG A 43 -1.64 -1.88 14.85
C ARG A 43 -0.43 -1.50 14.01
N ALA A 44 0.05 -2.46 13.25
CA ALA A 44 1.11 -2.25 12.28
C ALA A 44 0.82 -3.04 11.00
N ALA A 45 1.30 -2.52 9.87
CA ALA A 45 1.29 -3.24 8.60
C ALA A 45 2.55 -2.91 7.81
N CYS A 46 3.02 -3.89 7.07
CA CYS A 46 4.12 -3.78 6.13
C CYS A 46 3.61 -4.06 4.72
N ALA A 47 3.96 -3.19 3.80
CA ALA A 47 3.79 -3.42 2.37
C ALA A 47 5.13 -3.32 1.66
N THR A 48 5.23 -4.03 0.52
CA THR A 48 6.36 -3.96 -0.39
C THR A 48 5.90 -3.63 -1.80
N GLY A 49 6.85 -3.22 -2.63
CA GLY A 49 6.67 -3.03 -4.06
C GLY A 49 8.02 -2.88 -4.72
N ARG A 50 8.03 -2.88 -6.04
CA ARG A 50 9.24 -2.75 -6.85
C ARG A 50 9.02 -1.76 -7.98
N VAL A 51 10.05 -0.97 -8.29
CA VAL A 51 10.15 -0.23 -9.54
C VAL A 51 11.23 -0.89 -10.38
N ARG A 52 10.84 -1.53 -11.49
CA ARG A 52 11.78 -2.10 -12.45
C ARG A 52 12.35 -1.00 -13.31
N LEU A 53 13.67 -1.01 -13.46
CA LEU A 53 14.41 0.03 -14.16
C LEU A 53 15.44 -0.59 -15.12
N SER A 54 15.77 0.17 -16.16
CA SER A 54 16.90 -0.17 -17.02
C SER A 54 18.23 -0.10 -16.24
N ALA A 55 19.23 -0.85 -16.71
CA ALA A 55 20.58 -0.80 -16.15
C ALA A 55 21.17 0.62 -16.10
N ARG A 56 20.84 1.47 -17.09
CA ARG A 56 21.24 2.86 -17.15
C ARG A 56 20.66 3.69 -15.98
N ALA A 57 19.38 3.51 -15.67
CA ALA A 57 18.72 4.21 -14.57
C ALA A 57 19.25 3.72 -13.21
N VAL A 58 19.46 2.41 -13.06
CA VAL A 58 20.09 1.83 -11.86
C VAL A 58 21.50 2.40 -11.64
N ALA A 59 22.32 2.49 -12.69
CA ALA A 59 23.67 3.07 -12.59
C ALA A 59 23.61 4.54 -12.16
N ALA A 60 22.70 5.34 -12.72
CA ALA A 60 22.52 6.74 -12.36
C ALA A 60 22.07 6.91 -10.89
N LEU A 61 21.15 6.04 -10.40
CA LEU A 61 20.75 6.05 -8.99
C LEU A 61 21.92 5.74 -8.04
N ARG A 62 22.75 4.73 -8.38
CA ARG A 62 23.92 4.37 -7.58
C ARG A 62 25.01 5.45 -7.56
N ALA A 63 25.18 6.14 -8.67
CA ALA A 63 26.16 7.23 -8.80
C ALA A 63 25.64 8.56 -8.20
N GLY A 64 24.34 8.69 -7.92
CA GLY A 64 23.75 9.97 -7.53
C GLY A 64 23.58 10.96 -8.69
N ASP A 65 23.66 10.48 -9.94
CA ASP A 65 23.63 11.28 -11.16
C ASP A 65 22.22 11.39 -11.77
N VAL A 66 21.18 11.44 -10.93
CA VAL A 66 19.81 11.65 -11.40
C VAL A 66 19.60 13.14 -11.68
N PRO A 67 19.13 13.55 -12.89
CA PRO A 67 19.02 14.96 -13.27
C PRO A 67 18.15 15.82 -12.36
N LYS A 68 17.19 15.22 -11.66
CA LYS A 68 16.28 15.90 -10.72
C LYS A 68 16.78 15.89 -9.26
N GLY A 69 17.99 15.37 -8.99
CA GLY A 69 18.58 15.31 -7.64
C GLY A 69 18.35 13.98 -6.94
N ASP A 70 18.32 13.99 -5.60
CA ASP A 70 18.22 12.78 -4.77
C ASP A 70 16.87 12.09 -4.91
N ALA A 71 16.78 11.17 -5.87
CA ALA A 71 15.56 10.43 -6.20
C ALA A 71 15.07 9.55 -5.06
N LEU A 72 15.99 8.95 -4.29
CA LEU A 72 15.61 8.06 -3.19
C LEU A 72 15.06 8.85 -1.99
N ALA A 73 15.67 9.99 -1.66
CA ALA A 73 15.15 10.86 -0.61
C ALA A 73 13.79 11.44 -0.97
N VAL A 74 13.60 11.90 -2.21
CA VAL A 74 12.29 12.39 -2.70
C VAL A 74 11.23 11.29 -2.63
N ALA A 75 11.54 10.08 -3.11
CA ALA A 75 10.62 8.94 -3.06
C ALA A 75 10.23 8.57 -1.61
N ARG A 76 11.20 8.56 -0.69
CA ARG A 76 10.95 8.30 0.74
C ARG A 76 9.98 9.31 1.35
N ILE A 77 10.24 10.60 1.15
CA ILE A 77 9.39 11.68 1.66
C ILE A 77 8.00 11.60 1.05
N ALA A 78 7.90 11.34 -0.26
CA ALA A 78 6.63 11.18 -0.96
C ALA A 78 5.82 10.00 -0.41
N GLY A 79 6.46 8.86 -0.15
CA GLY A 79 5.82 7.70 0.48
C GLY A 79 5.27 8.00 1.87
N ILE A 80 6.03 8.69 2.72
CA ILE A 80 5.57 9.11 4.05
C ILE A 80 4.37 10.07 3.92
N ALA A 81 4.44 11.03 3.00
CA ALA A 81 3.34 11.96 2.73
C ALA A 81 2.10 11.25 2.18
N GLY A 82 2.29 10.28 1.29
CA GLY A 82 1.24 9.46 0.71
C GLY A 82 0.46 8.67 1.75
N ALA A 83 1.14 8.01 2.70
CA ALA A 83 0.49 7.31 3.79
C ALA A 83 -0.50 8.20 4.59
N LYS A 84 -0.14 9.46 4.82
CA LYS A 84 -0.99 10.44 5.52
C LYS A 84 -2.19 10.93 4.70
N ARG A 85 -2.24 10.63 3.42
CA ARG A 85 -3.29 11.01 2.48
C ARG A 85 -4.16 9.83 2.02
N THR A 86 -3.99 8.66 2.63
CA THR A 86 -4.77 7.46 2.28
C THR A 86 -6.27 7.71 2.23
N PRO A 87 -6.93 8.33 3.22
CA PRO A 87 -8.37 8.55 3.17
C PRO A 87 -8.81 9.53 2.08
N ASP A 88 -7.93 10.42 1.62
CA ASP A 88 -8.21 11.32 0.48
C ASP A 88 -8.19 10.55 -0.86
N LEU A 89 -7.48 9.43 -0.93
CA LEU A 89 -7.27 8.65 -2.15
C LEU A 89 -8.19 7.42 -2.23
N ILE A 90 -8.53 6.82 -1.09
CA ILE A 90 -9.30 5.58 -0.99
C ILE A 90 -10.63 5.86 -0.27
N PRO A 91 -11.74 5.93 -1.00
CA PRO A 91 -13.00 6.53 -0.51
C PRO A 91 -13.59 5.93 0.76
N LEU A 92 -13.38 4.62 1.00
CA LEU A 92 -13.93 3.91 2.17
C LEU A 92 -12.92 3.70 3.29
N CYS A 93 -11.71 4.26 3.19
CA CYS A 93 -10.75 4.26 4.28
C CYS A 93 -11.09 5.30 5.34
N HIS A 94 -10.96 4.90 6.60
CA HIS A 94 -11.14 5.82 7.73
C HIS A 94 -9.96 6.81 7.82
N PRO A 95 -10.21 8.08 8.17
CA PRO A 95 -9.15 8.99 8.56
C PRO A 95 -8.58 8.56 9.92
N ILE A 96 -7.37 8.02 9.93
CA ILE A 96 -6.70 7.54 11.14
C ILE A 96 -5.45 8.34 11.44
N GLY A 97 -5.11 8.45 12.74
CA GLY A 97 -3.86 9.06 13.18
C GLY A 97 -2.69 8.12 13.02
N LEU A 98 -1.79 8.41 12.08
CA LEU A 98 -0.54 7.65 11.96
C LEU A 98 0.46 8.09 13.02
N HIS A 99 0.99 7.11 13.79
CA HIS A 99 2.01 7.33 14.82
C HIS A 99 3.43 7.09 14.29
N GLY A 100 3.58 6.33 13.21
CA GLY A 100 4.86 6.09 12.58
C GLY A 100 4.70 5.57 11.16
N VAL A 101 5.57 6.05 10.26
CA VAL A 101 5.73 5.52 8.91
C VAL A 101 7.23 5.47 8.61
N THR A 102 7.71 4.29 8.22
CA THR A 102 9.06 4.13 7.67
C THR A 102 8.96 3.70 6.22
N VAL A 103 9.85 4.23 5.38
CA VAL A 103 9.94 3.87 3.97
C VAL A 103 11.39 3.61 3.64
N ASP A 104 11.71 2.38 3.31
CA ASP A 104 13.04 1.95 2.91
C ASP A 104 13.08 1.67 1.40
N LEU A 105 14.14 2.13 0.75
CA LEU A 105 14.37 1.94 -0.67
C LEU A 105 15.76 1.32 -0.85
N SER A 106 15.81 0.18 -1.55
CA SER A 106 17.05 -0.55 -1.84
C SER A 106 17.26 -0.65 -3.34
N VAL A 107 18.37 -0.12 -3.84
CA VAL A 107 18.73 -0.20 -5.27
C VAL A 107 19.31 -1.60 -5.54
N THR A 108 18.65 -2.33 -6.43
CA THR A 108 19.06 -3.65 -6.93
C THR A 108 19.59 -3.56 -8.36
N ASP A 109 19.98 -4.66 -8.97
CA ASP A 109 20.41 -4.67 -10.38
C ASP A 109 19.21 -4.52 -11.36
N GLU A 110 17.99 -4.81 -10.88
CA GLU A 110 16.76 -4.76 -11.68
C GLU A 110 15.92 -3.51 -11.43
N GLY A 111 16.32 -2.65 -10.48
CA GLY A 111 15.57 -1.45 -10.12
C GLY A 111 15.65 -1.09 -8.65
N VAL A 112 14.52 -0.75 -8.04
CA VAL A 112 14.44 -0.36 -6.63
C VAL A 112 13.34 -1.15 -5.93
N ASP A 113 13.70 -1.85 -4.87
CA ASP A 113 12.76 -2.46 -3.93
C ASP A 113 12.34 -1.43 -2.89
N ILE A 114 11.04 -1.36 -2.60
CA ILE A 114 10.45 -0.43 -1.66
C ILE A 114 9.73 -1.22 -0.57
N THR A 115 10.00 -0.88 0.68
CA THR A 115 9.30 -1.43 1.84
C THR A 115 8.77 -0.29 2.69
N ALA A 116 7.49 -0.34 3.06
CA ALA A 116 6.89 0.62 3.96
C ALA A 116 6.23 -0.07 5.14
N VAL A 117 6.45 0.49 6.34
CA VAL A 117 5.76 0.04 7.57
C VAL A 117 5.00 1.22 8.14
N ALA A 118 3.68 1.05 8.29
CA ALA A 118 2.80 2.01 8.94
C ALA A 118 2.38 1.50 10.33
N ARG A 119 2.28 2.43 11.30
CA ARG A 119 1.87 2.13 12.69
C ARG A 119 0.84 3.13 13.18
N THR A 120 -0.14 2.62 13.92
CA THR A 120 -1.15 3.44 14.59
C THR A 120 -1.59 2.80 15.91
N ALA A 121 -2.29 3.57 16.72
CA ALA A 121 -3.16 3.09 17.79
C ALA A 121 -4.58 3.59 17.47
N ASP A 122 -5.39 2.73 16.85
CA ASP A 122 -6.73 3.09 16.36
C ASP A 122 -7.64 1.86 16.27
N ARG A 123 -8.87 2.07 15.78
CA ARG A 123 -9.96 1.08 15.68
C ARG A 123 -9.97 0.29 14.37
N THR A 124 -9.15 0.67 13.40
CA THR A 124 -9.04 0.00 12.08
C THR A 124 -7.60 -0.32 11.72
N GLY A 125 -7.38 -1.16 10.71
CA GLY A 125 -6.07 -1.55 10.23
C GLY A 125 -5.37 -0.42 9.46
N VAL A 126 -4.06 -0.56 9.25
CA VAL A 126 -3.18 0.40 8.54
C VAL A 126 -2.59 -0.19 7.26
N GLU A 127 -3.19 -1.25 6.75
CA GLU A 127 -2.72 -1.94 5.54
C GLU A 127 -2.76 -1.01 4.32
N MET A 128 -3.81 -0.19 4.21
CA MET A 128 -3.96 0.73 3.09
C MET A 128 -2.96 1.89 3.16
N GLU A 129 -2.63 2.36 4.35
CA GLU A 129 -1.59 3.38 4.55
C GLU A 129 -0.21 2.86 4.13
N ALA A 130 0.10 1.61 4.45
CA ALA A 130 1.35 0.98 4.00
C ALA A 130 1.39 0.79 2.48
N LEU A 131 0.30 0.33 1.85
CA LEU A 131 0.18 0.18 0.39
C LEU A 131 0.27 1.52 -0.33
N THR A 132 -0.44 2.54 0.16
CA THR A 132 -0.39 3.90 -0.39
C THR A 132 1.01 4.48 -0.29
N SER A 133 1.70 4.25 0.84
CA SER A 133 3.09 4.68 1.04
C SER A 133 4.01 4.12 -0.04
N VAL A 134 3.97 2.81 -0.27
CA VAL A 134 4.77 2.13 -1.31
C VAL A 134 4.44 2.66 -2.70
N SER A 135 3.14 2.78 -3.01
CA SER A 135 2.67 3.22 -4.33
C SER A 135 3.10 4.65 -4.66
N VAL A 136 2.95 5.56 -3.70
CA VAL A 136 3.34 6.97 -3.88
C VAL A 136 4.86 7.14 -3.94
N ALA A 137 5.62 6.36 -3.14
CA ALA A 137 7.08 6.31 -3.24
C ALA A 137 7.53 5.85 -4.64
N ALA A 138 6.90 4.80 -5.18
CA ALA A 138 7.18 4.28 -6.51
C ALA A 138 6.86 5.29 -7.62
N LEU A 139 5.71 5.97 -7.53
CA LEU A 139 5.33 7.04 -8.48
C LEU A 139 6.33 8.20 -8.46
N ALA A 140 6.74 8.63 -7.25
CA ALA A 140 7.72 9.70 -7.11
C ALA A 140 9.08 9.29 -7.67
N LEU A 141 9.52 8.05 -7.42
CA LEU A 141 10.76 7.52 -8.00
C LEU A 141 10.71 7.54 -9.53
N ILE A 142 9.61 7.08 -10.14
CA ILE A 142 9.44 7.14 -11.61
C ILE A 142 9.50 8.58 -12.10
N ASP A 143 8.85 9.53 -11.43
CA ASP A 143 8.93 10.95 -11.85
C ASP A 143 10.37 11.46 -11.83
N MET A 144 11.18 11.03 -10.87
CA MET A 144 12.59 11.42 -10.78
C MET A 144 13.46 10.84 -11.90
N VAL A 145 13.20 9.59 -12.34
CA VAL A 145 14.06 8.86 -13.28
C VAL A 145 13.51 8.76 -14.70
N LYS A 146 12.27 9.17 -14.98
CA LYS A 146 11.59 8.98 -16.28
C LYS A 146 12.32 9.63 -17.47
N ALA A 147 13.15 10.64 -17.25
CA ALA A 147 14.00 11.21 -18.29
C ALA A 147 15.14 10.26 -18.73
N ILE A 148 15.56 9.35 -17.85
CA ILE A 148 16.59 8.32 -18.09
C ILE A 148 15.94 7.05 -18.60
N ASP A 149 14.79 6.68 -18.00
CA ASP A 149 14.06 5.44 -18.26
C ASP A 149 12.54 5.68 -18.31
N PRO A 150 12.00 6.01 -19.51
CA PRO A 150 10.56 6.19 -19.67
C PRO A 150 9.75 4.88 -19.62
N ALA A 151 10.42 3.71 -19.63
CA ALA A 151 9.82 2.40 -19.58
C ALA A 151 9.77 1.80 -18.15
N ALA A 152 10.08 2.60 -17.13
CA ALA A 152 10.02 2.17 -15.73
C ALA A 152 8.63 1.61 -15.36
N VAL A 153 8.60 0.49 -14.63
CA VAL A 153 7.36 -0.22 -14.27
C VAL A 153 7.27 -0.41 -12.77
N ILE A 154 6.11 -0.05 -12.20
CA ILE A 154 5.75 -0.42 -10.83
C ILE A 154 5.19 -1.85 -10.84
N SER A 155 5.69 -2.71 -9.97
CA SER A 155 5.24 -4.09 -9.83
C SER A 155 5.23 -4.56 -8.38
N ASP A 156 4.58 -5.71 -8.14
CA ASP A 156 4.63 -6.47 -6.89
C ASP A 156 4.19 -5.69 -5.64
N VAL A 157 3.30 -4.70 -5.80
CA VAL A 157 2.75 -3.93 -4.67
C VAL A 157 1.78 -4.81 -3.89
N ARG A 158 2.12 -5.10 -2.62
CA ARG A 158 1.33 -5.99 -1.77
C ARG A 158 1.60 -5.80 -0.28
N VAL A 159 0.64 -6.25 0.54
CA VAL A 159 0.86 -6.37 1.99
C VAL A 159 1.66 -7.65 2.26
N GLU A 160 2.69 -7.54 3.06
CA GLU A 160 3.52 -8.68 3.50
C GLU A 160 3.05 -9.22 4.85
N TRP A 161 2.71 -8.33 5.76
CA TRP A 161 2.19 -8.70 7.07
C TRP A 161 1.39 -7.56 7.70
N LYS A 162 0.55 -7.95 8.67
CA LYS A 162 -0.12 -7.03 9.58
C LYS A 162 -0.16 -7.59 10.98
N GLU A 163 -0.27 -6.72 11.97
CA GLU A 163 -0.36 -7.04 13.39
C GLU A 163 -1.43 -6.18 14.07
N GLY A 164 -2.04 -6.75 15.12
CA GLY A 164 -3.11 -6.12 15.91
C GLY A 164 -4.50 -6.29 15.30
N GLY A 165 -5.50 -5.78 16.08
CA GLY A 165 -6.90 -5.88 15.72
C GLY A 165 -7.54 -7.26 16.00
N LYS A 166 -8.86 -7.38 15.71
CA LYS A 166 -9.68 -8.55 16.03
C LYS A 166 -9.21 -9.84 15.33
N THR A 167 -8.69 -9.74 14.12
CA THR A 167 -8.24 -10.91 13.33
C THR A 167 -6.84 -11.40 13.68
N GLY A 168 -6.13 -10.69 14.58
CA GLY A 168 -4.77 -11.03 14.95
C GLY A 168 -3.73 -10.81 13.84
N PRO A 169 -2.49 -11.34 14.03
CA PRO A 169 -1.42 -11.21 13.07
C PRO A 169 -1.68 -12.05 11.83
N TRP A 170 -1.25 -11.52 10.68
CA TRP A 170 -1.25 -12.21 9.41
C TRP A 170 0.07 -11.95 8.66
N ARG A 171 0.59 -12.97 8.00
CA ARG A 171 1.77 -12.91 7.12
C ARG A 171 1.48 -13.65 5.82
N ARG A 172 2.06 -13.13 4.75
CA ARG A 172 2.01 -13.75 3.42
C ARG A 172 2.86 -15.01 3.40
#